data_8691c553b26e93d3037c143d2b95554b
#
_entry.id   8691c553b26e93d3037c143d2b95554b
#
_cell.length_a   1.000
_cell.length_b   1.000
_cell.length_c   1.000
_cell.angle_alpha   90.00
_cell.angle_beta   90.00
_cell.angle_gamma   90.00
#
_symmetry.space_group_name_H-M   'P 1'
#
loop_
_entity.id
_entity.type
_entity.pdbx_description
1 polymer ?
#
loop_
_entity_poly.entity_id
_entity_poly.type
_entity_poly.pdbx_seq_one_letter_code
_entity_poly.pdbx_strand_id
1 'polypeptide(L)'
;MCRIFFLFFLLILNSCSQSSDAFLQKGKDLMREGKTKEAIEYLNKAIEKNTSNAEALNTRGVAYYEMKEYPSALMDFSQAIKIQPKSYRPYFNRALLYTADNHLDSALTDYNHAANLAPDTSDVFLNRGQLYVLLDKTEAAILDFEKATQLNRDNKQAWYNLGNTYYRQGDFKKSTLAFSQTIKLDSQYGKAFYGLGLAQWYDGEKDLGCTSLKQAQNLGYEDATAALSQFCK
;
A
#
# COMPACT_ATOMS: atom_id res chain seq x y z
N MET A 1 44.28 53.37 42.24
CA MET A 1 42.87 53.21 41.78
C MET A 1 42.82 52.12 40.73
N CYS A 2 42.50 50.90 41.16
CA CYS A 2 42.46 49.75 40.32
C CYS A 2 41.01 49.49 39.96
N ARG A 3 40.60 49.65 38.67
CA ARG A 3 39.26 49.34 38.17
C ARG A 3 39.28 47.87 37.68
N ILE A 4 38.60 47.00 38.46
CA ILE A 4 38.35 45.62 38.08
C ILE A 4 37.12 45.64 37.16
N PHE A 5 37.34 45.29 35.86
CA PHE A 5 36.29 45.02 34.91
C PHE A 5 35.79 43.58 35.10
N PHE A 6 34.60 43.40 35.64
CA PHE A 6 33.88 42.15 35.65
C PHE A 6 33.28 41.91 34.25
N LEU A 7 33.91 41.06 33.46
CA LEU A 7 33.33 40.54 32.25
C LEU A 7 32.29 39.47 32.62
N PHE A 8 31.01 39.80 32.55
CA PHE A 8 29.92 38.87 32.62
C PHE A 8 29.90 38.08 31.30
N PHE A 9 30.42 36.83 31.30
CA PHE A 9 30.30 35.88 30.21
C PHE A 9 28.90 35.31 30.29
N LEU A 10 27.94 35.89 29.54
CA LEU A 10 26.61 35.31 29.28
C LEU A 10 26.79 34.05 28.45
N LEU A 11 26.88 32.89 29.10
CA LEU A 11 26.68 31.58 28.47
C LEU A 11 25.23 31.52 27.99
N ILE A 12 25.00 31.89 26.74
CA ILE A 12 23.77 31.57 26.02
C ILE A 12 23.78 30.07 25.86
N LEU A 13 23.13 29.33 26.75
CA LEU A 13 22.76 27.96 26.54
C LEU A 13 21.77 27.95 25.38
N ASN A 14 22.31 27.84 24.16
CA ASN A 14 21.50 27.42 23.03
C ASN A 14 21.01 26.00 23.32
N SER A 15 19.94 25.93 24.12
CA SER A 15 19.11 24.74 24.16
C SER A 15 18.54 24.58 22.75
N CYS A 16 19.20 23.72 21.96
CA CYS A 16 18.72 23.31 20.65
C CYS A 16 17.43 22.49 20.88
N SER A 17 16.33 23.20 21.13
CA SER A 17 15.02 22.57 21.26
C SER A 17 14.69 22.01 19.89
N GLN A 18 14.74 20.70 19.75
CA GLN A 18 14.37 20.03 18.51
C GLN A 18 12.97 20.47 18.07
N SER A 19 12.83 20.79 16.78
CA SER A 19 11.57 21.19 16.19
C SER A 19 10.62 20.01 16.07
N SER A 20 9.32 20.28 15.86
CA SER A 20 8.32 19.25 15.50
C SER A 20 8.79 18.39 14.34
N ASP A 21 9.39 19.01 13.30
CA ASP A 21 9.84 18.32 12.11
C ASP A 21 11.07 17.42 12.38
N ALA A 22 11.96 17.83 13.28
CA ALA A 22 13.09 16.99 13.67
C ALA A 22 12.62 15.72 14.40
N PHE A 23 11.64 15.85 15.29
CA PHE A 23 11.02 14.70 15.96
C PHE A 23 10.23 13.82 14.98
N LEU A 24 9.47 14.42 14.06
CA LEU A 24 8.78 13.71 12.99
C LEU A 24 9.77 12.87 12.14
N GLN A 25 10.87 13.51 11.71
CA GLN A 25 11.88 12.79 10.90
C GLN A 25 12.47 11.62 11.67
N LYS A 26 12.82 11.79 12.94
CA LYS A 26 13.31 10.69 13.78
C LYS A 26 12.27 9.57 13.93
N GLY A 27 10.99 9.92 14.10
CA GLY A 27 9.90 8.94 14.13
C GLY A 27 9.80 8.13 12.82
N LYS A 28 9.88 8.81 11.67
CA LYS A 28 9.89 8.14 10.35
C LYS A 28 11.08 7.20 10.17
N ASP A 29 12.25 7.59 10.62
CA ASP A 29 13.44 6.75 10.52
C ASP A 29 13.29 5.49 11.37
N LEU A 30 12.77 5.63 12.59
CA LEU A 30 12.47 4.49 13.46
C LEU A 30 11.40 3.55 12.88
N MET A 31 10.38 4.10 12.20
CA MET A 31 9.41 3.28 11.46
C MET A 31 10.09 2.43 10.36
N ARG A 32 11.01 3.01 9.59
CA ARG A 32 11.79 2.27 8.58
C ARG A 32 12.68 1.18 9.18
N GLU A 33 13.15 1.39 10.41
CA GLU A 33 13.93 0.40 11.17
C GLU A 33 13.05 -0.67 11.84
N GLY A 34 11.72 -0.60 11.71
CA GLY A 34 10.78 -1.51 12.37
C GLY A 34 10.62 -1.27 13.88
N LYS A 35 11.13 -0.16 14.41
CA LYS A 35 11.06 0.24 15.82
C LYS A 35 9.80 1.05 16.12
N THR A 36 8.63 0.47 15.83
CA THR A 36 7.33 1.16 15.81
C THR A 36 6.98 1.78 17.17
N LYS A 37 7.26 1.11 18.30
CA LYS A 37 7.00 1.68 19.63
C LYS A 37 7.83 2.92 19.94
N GLU A 38 9.13 2.87 19.64
CA GLU A 38 10.02 4.02 19.81
C GLU A 38 9.62 5.16 18.89
N ALA A 39 9.19 4.85 17.66
CA ALA A 39 8.69 5.85 16.71
C ALA A 39 7.53 6.64 17.29
N ILE A 40 6.56 5.99 17.94
CA ILE A 40 5.41 6.63 18.58
C ILE A 40 5.85 7.67 19.62
N GLU A 41 6.88 7.37 20.41
CA GLU A 41 7.40 8.33 21.41
C GLU A 41 7.91 9.62 20.77
N TYR A 42 8.64 9.50 19.66
CA TYR A 42 9.13 10.66 18.90
C TYR A 42 8.02 11.39 18.18
N LEU A 43 7.03 10.68 17.64
CA LEU A 43 5.87 11.28 17.00
C LEU A 43 4.97 12.00 18.00
N ASN A 44 4.86 11.51 19.23
CA ASN A 44 4.21 12.23 20.34
C ASN A 44 4.90 13.57 20.60
N LYS A 45 6.24 13.57 20.71
CA LYS A 45 7.01 14.82 20.87
C LYS A 45 6.82 15.78 19.70
N ALA A 46 6.73 15.26 18.46
CA ALA A 46 6.43 16.08 17.29
C ALA A 46 5.07 16.77 17.40
N ILE A 47 4.04 16.03 17.82
CA ILE A 47 2.66 16.53 17.97
C ILE A 47 2.55 17.46 19.16
N GLU A 48 3.24 17.20 20.28
CA GLU A 48 3.32 18.09 21.43
C GLU A 48 3.95 19.46 21.06
N LYS A 49 4.97 19.46 20.20
CA LYS A 49 5.62 20.68 19.69
C LYS A 49 4.74 21.43 18.69
N ASN A 50 3.95 20.73 17.91
CA ASN A 50 3.02 21.29 16.93
C ASN A 50 1.80 20.39 16.78
N THR A 51 0.73 20.71 17.48
CA THR A 51 -0.53 19.96 17.47
C THR A 51 -1.23 19.97 16.10
N SER A 52 -0.82 20.85 15.20
CA SER A 52 -1.32 20.94 13.81
C SER A 52 -0.38 20.27 12.80
N ASN A 53 0.59 19.48 13.25
CA ASN A 53 1.44 18.70 12.35
C ASN A 53 0.67 17.47 11.83
N ALA A 54 -0.08 17.67 10.73
CA ALA A 54 -0.88 16.62 10.10
C ALA A 54 -0.03 15.41 9.66
N GLU A 55 1.23 15.63 9.25
CA GLU A 55 2.10 14.56 8.84
C GLU A 55 2.58 13.71 10.03
N ALA A 56 2.84 14.32 11.18
CA ALA A 56 3.17 13.60 12.40
C ALA A 56 2.00 12.74 12.89
N LEU A 57 0.78 13.29 12.87
CA LEU A 57 -0.44 12.54 13.16
C LEU A 57 -0.62 11.38 12.18
N ASN A 58 -0.55 11.63 10.87
CA ASN A 58 -0.68 10.56 9.88
C ASN A 58 0.39 9.47 10.07
N THR A 59 1.63 9.83 10.37
CA THR A 59 2.71 8.86 10.59
C THR A 59 2.48 8.06 11.87
N ARG A 60 1.99 8.69 12.95
CA ARG A 60 1.63 7.99 14.19
C ARG A 60 0.43 7.07 13.99
N GLY A 61 -0.56 7.51 13.20
CA GLY A 61 -1.68 6.67 12.80
C GLY A 61 -1.23 5.40 12.06
N VAL A 62 -0.24 5.50 11.16
CA VAL A 62 0.38 4.34 10.51
C VAL A 62 1.05 3.42 11.54
N ALA A 63 1.80 3.99 12.50
CA ALA A 63 2.42 3.22 13.57
C ALA A 63 1.38 2.44 14.41
N TYR A 64 0.28 3.09 14.80
CA TYR A 64 -0.82 2.42 15.50
C TYR A 64 -1.50 1.35 14.64
N TYR A 65 -1.68 1.59 13.34
CA TYR A 65 -2.24 0.60 12.41
C TYR A 65 -1.37 -0.67 12.35
N GLU A 66 -0.05 -0.53 12.24
CA GLU A 66 0.90 -1.66 12.26
C GLU A 66 0.83 -2.46 13.57
N MET A 67 0.57 -1.77 14.70
CA MET A 67 0.35 -2.40 16.00
C MET A 67 -1.07 -2.96 16.19
N LYS A 68 -1.95 -2.82 15.20
CA LYS A 68 -3.39 -3.16 15.24
C LYS A 68 -4.19 -2.38 16.29
N GLU A 69 -3.68 -1.22 16.70
CA GLU A 69 -4.39 -0.27 17.57
C GLU A 69 -5.31 0.62 16.72
N TYR A 70 -6.30 0.00 16.08
CA TYR A 70 -7.19 0.64 15.10
C TYR A 70 -7.92 1.89 15.61
N PRO A 71 -8.44 1.93 16.86
CA PRO A 71 -9.09 3.14 17.38
C PRO A 71 -8.13 4.34 17.42
N SER A 72 -6.89 4.14 17.87
CA SER A 72 -5.86 5.19 17.94
C SER A 72 -5.46 5.67 16.54
N ALA A 73 -5.28 4.74 15.60
CA ALA A 73 -4.97 5.05 14.21
C ALA A 73 -6.10 5.86 13.55
N LEU A 74 -7.35 5.46 13.75
CA LEU A 74 -8.54 6.14 13.22
C LEU A 74 -8.63 7.60 13.70
N MET A 75 -8.36 7.82 14.99
CA MET A 75 -8.35 9.15 15.59
C MET A 75 -7.27 10.03 14.92
N ASP A 76 -6.07 9.51 14.77
CA ASP A 76 -4.94 10.24 14.19
C ASP A 76 -5.16 10.57 12.71
N PHE A 77 -5.61 9.61 11.90
CA PHE A 77 -5.94 9.87 10.49
C PHE A 77 -7.07 10.91 10.37
N SER A 78 -8.10 10.80 11.19
CA SER A 78 -9.23 11.75 11.17
C SER A 78 -8.81 13.16 11.56
N GLN A 79 -7.92 13.30 12.53
CA GLN A 79 -7.36 14.60 12.91
C GLN A 79 -6.44 15.16 11.81
N ALA A 80 -5.62 14.32 11.18
CA ALA A 80 -4.77 14.71 10.05
C ALA A 80 -5.60 15.23 8.86
N ILE A 81 -6.72 14.56 8.53
CA ILE A 81 -7.67 15.00 7.50
C ILE A 81 -8.28 16.36 7.85
N LYS A 82 -8.70 16.55 9.09
CA LYS A 82 -9.26 17.83 9.56
C LYS A 82 -8.29 19.00 9.40
N ILE A 83 -7.00 18.76 9.68
CA ILE A 83 -5.94 19.78 9.57
C ILE A 83 -5.57 20.01 8.10
N GLN A 84 -5.43 18.96 7.31
CA GLN A 84 -4.96 19.03 5.93
C GLN A 84 -5.87 18.24 4.96
N PRO A 85 -7.08 18.75 4.67
CA PRO A 85 -8.10 18.02 3.90
C PRO A 85 -7.73 17.78 2.42
N LYS A 86 -6.69 18.45 1.92
CA LYS A 86 -6.17 18.26 0.55
C LYS A 86 -5.03 17.24 0.45
N SER A 87 -4.60 16.64 1.55
CA SER A 87 -3.62 15.55 1.53
C SER A 87 -4.34 14.22 1.32
N TYR A 88 -3.94 13.45 0.28
CA TYR A 88 -4.53 12.14 0.01
C TYR A 88 -4.13 11.07 1.03
N ARG A 89 -2.92 11.20 1.60
CA ARG A 89 -2.31 10.15 2.44
C ARG A 89 -3.16 9.74 3.65
N PRO A 90 -3.70 10.66 4.47
CA PRO A 90 -4.53 10.25 5.60
C PRO A 90 -5.84 9.56 5.17
N TYR A 91 -6.46 9.96 4.05
CA TYR A 91 -7.62 9.25 3.50
C TYR A 91 -7.22 7.84 3.05
N PHE A 92 -6.14 7.71 2.29
CA PHE A 92 -5.63 6.42 1.84
C PHE A 92 -5.35 5.47 3.01
N ASN A 93 -4.64 5.94 4.04
CA ASN A 93 -4.30 5.14 5.21
C ASN A 93 -5.54 4.78 6.04
N ARG A 94 -6.52 5.68 6.15
CA ARG A 94 -7.79 5.40 6.82
C ARG A 94 -8.65 4.41 6.03
N ALA A 95 -8.60 4.46 4.71
CA ALA A 95 -9.25 3.47 3.86
C ALA A 95 -8.64 2.07 4.03
N LEU A 96 -7.31 1.96 4.14
CA LEU A 96 -6.62 0.70 4.47
C LEU A 96 -7.10 0.16 5.83
N LEU A 97 -7.19 1.03 6.84
CA LEU A 97 -7.69 0.66 8.16
C LEU A 97 -9.15 0.16 8.08
N TYR A 98 -10.02 0.91 7.42
CA TYR A 98 -11.42 0.51 7.25
C TYR A 98 -11.57 -0.82 6.49
N THR A 99 -10.70 -1.06 5.49
CA THR A 99 -10.69 -2.34 4.77
C THR A 99 -10.29 -3.49 5.70
N ALA A 100 -9.25 -3.30 6.52
CA ALA A 100 -8.79 -4.29 7.49
C ALA A 100 -9.82 -4.57 8.60
N ASP A 101 -10.62 -3.56 8.96
CA ASP A 101 -11.68 -3.64 9.97
C ASP A 101 -13.06 -3.99 9.36
N ASN A 102 -13.09 -4.38 8.09
CA ASN A 102 -14.28 -4.77 7.33
C ASN A 102 -15.37 -3.68 7.21
N HIS A 103 -15.00 -2.41 7.32
CA HIS A 103 -15.91 -1.25 7.08
C HIS A 103 -15.80 -0.79 5.61
N LEU A 104 -16.24 -1.66 4.67
CA LEU A 104 -15.93 -1.53 3.24
C LEU A 104 -16.52 -0.28 2.58
N ASP A 105 -17.72 0.19 2.99
CA ASP A 105 -18.31 1.43 2.45
C ASP A 105 -17.54 2.68 2.88
N SER A 106 -17.07 2.71 4.13
CA SER A 106 -16.19 3.79 4.62
C SER A 106 -14.85 3.78 3.91
N ALA A 107 -14.28 2.59 3.70
CA ALA A 107 -13.06 2.42 2.92
C ALA A 107 -13.21 2.96 1.49
N LEU A 108 -14.32 2.62 0.81
CA LEU A 108 -14.58 3.08 -0.56
C LEU A 108 -14.72 4.61 -0.63
N THR A 109 -15.38 5.21 0.36
CA THR A 109 -15.50 6.66 0.46
C THR A 109 -14.12 7.33 0.55
N ASP A 110 -13.27 6.84 1.43
CA ASP A 110 -11.93 7.39 1.64
C ASP A 110 -11.00 7.12 0.45
N TYR A 111 -11.04 5.94 -0.18
CA TYR A 111 -10.29 5.70 -1.42
C TYR A 111 -10.74 6.60 -2.56
N ASN A 112 -12.04 6.91 -2.68
CA ASN A 112 -12.51 7.87 -3.68
C ASN A 112 -11.95 9.27 -3.43
N HIS A 113 -11.91 9.73 -2.18
CA HIS A 113 -11.24 10.98 -1.84
C HIS A 113 -9.74 10.95 -2.19
N ALA A 114 -9.05 9.88 -1.83
CA ALA A 114 -7.63 9.72 -2.15
C ALA A 114 -7.36 9.72 -3.66
N ALA A 115 -8.18 9.02 -4.46
CA ALA A 115 -8.05 8.96 -5.91
C ALA A 115 -8.30 10.31 -6.60
N ASN A 116 -9.24 11.11 -6.07
CA ASN A 116 -9.50 12.46 -6.57
C ASN A 116 -8.36 13.43 -6.24
N LEU A 117 -7.71 13.28 -5.08
CA LEU A 117 -6.61 14.13 -4.64
C LEU A 117 -5.25 13.74 -5.26
N ALA A 118 -5.09 12.46 -5.63
CA ALA A 118 -3.85 11.91 -6.18
C ALA A 118 -4.13 11.01 -7.40
N PRO A 119 -4.60 11.57 -8.53
CA PRO A 119 -5.03 10.81 -9.71
C PRO A 119 -3.87 10.13 -10.48
N ASP A 120 -2.64 10.39 -10.08
CA ASP A 120 -1.39 9.87 -10.64
C ASP A 120 -0.65 8.89 -9.71
N THR A 121 -1.28 8.48 -8.62
CA THR A 121 -0.68 7.59 -7.63
C THR A 121 -1.18 6.16 -7.82
N SER A 122 -0.34 5.28 -8.38
CA SER A 122 -0.65 3.87 -8.68
C SER A 122 -1.23 3.09 -7.50
N ASP A 123 -0.66 3.28 -6.30
CA ASP A 123 -1.07 2.53 -5.11
C ASP A 123 -2.51 2.81 -4.68
N VAL A 124 -3.02 4.02 -4.92
CA VAL A 124 -4.41 4.37 -4.60
C VAL A 124 -5.36 3.54 -5.45
N PHE A 125 -5.11 3.44 -6.76
CA PHE A 125 -5.93 2.65 -7.67
C PHE A 125 -5.76 1.16 -7.43
N LEU A 126 -4.53 0.68 -7.16
CA LEU A 126 -4.31 -0.72 -6.81
C LEU A 126 -5.16 -1.14 -5.61
N ASN A 127 -5.12 -0.37 -4.52
CA ASN A 127 -5.84 -0.74 -3.29
C ASN A 127 -7.35 -0.55 -3.43
N ARG A 128 -7.83 0.50 -4.14
CA ARG A 128 -9.25 0.65 -4.43
C ARG A 128 -9.77 -0.46 -5.35
N GLY A 129 -8.98 -0.87 -6.33
CA GLY A 129 -9.29 -2.02 -7.19
C GLY A 129 -9.43 -3.32 -6.38
N GLN A 130 -8.55 -3.55 -5.41
CA GLN A 130 -8.66 -4.68 -4.47
C GLN A 130 -9.95 -4.60 -3.64
N LEU A 131 -10.32 -3.42 -3.16
CA LEU A 131 -11.58 -3.22 -2.46
C LEU A 131 -12.79 -3.48 -3.39
N TYR A 132 -12.74 -3.07 -4.65
CA TYR A 132 -13.80 -3.39 -5.62
C TYR A 132 -13.95 -4.90 -5.84
N VAL A 133 -12.83 -5.65 -5.84
CA VAL A 133 -12.90 -7.13 -5.88
C VAL A 133 -13.62 -7.69 -4.66
N LEU A 134 -13.35 -7.17 -3.45
CA LEU A 134 -14.05 -7.58 -2.22
C LEU A 134 -15.55 -7.23 -2.25
N LEU A 135 -15.92 -6.18 -2.95
CA LEU A 135 -17.30 -5.73 -3.13
C LEU A 135 -17.99 -6.37 -4.35
N ASP A 136 -17.38 -7.33 -5.01
CA ASP A 136 -17.85 -7.99 -6.24
C ASP A 136 -18.13 -7.02 -7.42
N LYS A 137 -17.47 -5.86 -7.43
CA LYS A 137 -17.56 -4.84 -8.49
C LYS A 137 -16.46 -5.04 -9.53
N THR A 138 -16.59 -6.11 -10.32
CA THR A 138 -15.53 -6.59 -11.24
C THR A 138 -15.10 -5.54 -12.25
N GLU A 139 -16.02 -4.84 -12.91
CA GLU A 139 -15.72 -3.82 -13.92
C GLU A 139 -14.96 -2.63 -13.33
N ALA A 140 -15.37 -2.18 -12.14
CA ALA A 140 -14.67 -1.10 -11.46
C ALA A 140 -13.26 -1.51 -11.01
N ALA A 141 -13.08 -2.75 -10.58
CA ALA A 141 -11.77 -3.29 -10.22
C ALA A 141 -10.83 -3.33 -11.44
N ILE A 142 -11.31 -3.76 -12.62
CA ILE A 142 -10.54 -3.76 -13.86
C ILE A 142 -10.06 -2.35 -14.19
N LEU A 143 -10.95 -1.36 -14.20
CA LEU A 143 -10.60 0.02 -14.52
C LEU A 143 -9.50 0.56 -13.57
N ASP A 144 -9.60 0.25 -12.30
CA ASP A 144 -8.60 0.68 -11.32
C ASP A 144 -7.27 -0.05 -11.49
N PHE A 145 -7.27 -1.36 -11.74
CA PHE A 145 -6.03 -2.09 -11.98
C PHE A 145 -5.37 -1.70 -13.31
N GLU A 146 -6.15 -1.44 -14.37
CA GLU A 146 -5.63 -0.88 -15.62
C GLU A 146 -4.98 0.49 -15.36
N LYS A 147 -5.63 1.36 -14.59
CA LYS A 147 -5.06 2.67 -14.20
C LYS A 147 -3.78 2.50 -13.40
N ALA A 148 -3.75 1.58 -12.44
CA ALA A 148 -2.57 1.30 -11.63
C ALA A 148 -1.38 0.81 -12.49
N THR A 149 -1.63 -0.08 -13.47
CA THR A 149 -0.59 -0.59 -14.39
C THR A 149 -0.12 0.47 -15.39
N GLN A 150 -0.97 1.40 -15.81
CA GLN A 150 -0.58 2.55 -16.64
C GLN A 150 0.32 3.52 -15.88
N LEU A 151 0.00 3.80 -14.61
CA LEU A 151 0.76 4.71 -13.75
C LEU A 151 2.10 4.13 -13.31
N ASN A 152 2.13 2.83 -13.04
CA ASN A 152 3.36 2.11 -12.68
C ASN A 152 3.40 0.76 -13.39
N ARG A 153 4.14 0.71 -14.51
CA ARG A 153 4.28 -0.51 -15.34
C ARG A 153 5.04 -1.62 -14.64
N ASP A 154 5.84 -1.29 -13.63
CA ASP A 154 6.64 -2.25 -12.87
C ASP A 154 5.90 -2.78 -11.63
N ASN A 155 4.65 -2.36 -11.43
CA ASN A 155 3.82 -2.87 -10.33
C ASN A 155 3.30 -4.29 -10.64
N LYS A 156 4.11 -5.27 -10.29
CA LYS A 156 3.79 -6.70 -10.44
C LYS A 156 2.44 -7.08 -9.85
N GLN A 157 2.10 -6.53 -8.67
CA GLN A 157 0.84 -6.86 -7.99
C GLN A 157 -0.38 -6.33 -8.75
N ALA A 158 -0.28 -5.15 -9.36
CA ALA A 158 -1.35 -4.60 -10.19
C ALA A 158 -1.60 -5.47 -11.42
N TRP A 159 -0.55 -5.91 -12.13
CA TRP A 159 -0.67 -6.83 -13.25
C TRP A 159 -1.27 -8.18 -12.86
N TYR A 160 -0.81 -8.75 -11.74
CA TYR A 160 -1.34 -10.01 -11.24
C TYR A 160 -2.84 -9.91 -10.88
N ASN A 161 -3.24 -8.85 -10.17
CA ASN A 161 -4.65 -8.63 -9.82
C ASN A 161 -5.51 -8.38 -11.06
N LEU A 162 -5.00 -7.64 -12.05
CA LEU A 162 -5.66 -7.44 -13.33
C LEU A 162 -5.89 -8.78 -14.06
N GLY A 163 -4.86 -9.64 -14.11
CA GLY A 163 -4.95 -10.96 -14.71
C GLY A 163 -6.03 -11.83 -14.05
N ASN A 164 -6.04 -11.87 -12.72
CA ASN A 164 -7.07 -12.61 -11.97
C ASN A 164 -8.48 -12.05 -12.22
N THR A 165 -8.61 -10.73 -12.31
CA THR A 165 -9.93 -10.08 -12.47
C THR A 165 -10.47 -10.33 -13.88
N TYR A 166 -9.63 -10.25 -14.92
CA TYR A 166 -10.00 -10.66 -16.27
C TYR A 166 -10.34 -12.15 -16.37
N TYR A 167 -9.59 -13.02 -15.68
CA TYR A 167 -9.90 -14.45 -15.63
C TYR A 167 -11.31 -14.69 -15.03
N ARG A 168 -11.64 -14.04 -13.94
CA ARG A 168 -12.98 -14.11 -13.30
C ARG A 168 -14.09 -13.59 -14.22
N GLN A 169 -13.80 -12.59 -15.04
CA GLN A 169 -14.73 -12.03 -16.02
C GLN A 169 -14.90 -12.95 -17.25
N GLY A 170 -13.99 -13.91 -17.47
CA GLY A 170 -13.96 -14.79 -18.65
C GLY A 170 -13.22 -14.21 -19.86
N ASP A 171 -12.56 -13.05 -19.71
CA ASP A 171 -11.68 -12.49 -20.75
C ASP A 171 -10.29 -13.12 -20.63
N PHE A 172 -10.19 -14.38 -21.09
CA PHE A 172 -8.98 -15.17 -20.95
C PHE A 172 -7.81 -14.62 -21.74
N LYS A 173 -8.07 -13.96 -22.88
CA LYS A 173 -7.02 -13.30 -23.68
C LYS A 173 -6.34 -12.17 -22.91
N LYS A 174 -7.13 -11.27 -22.33
CA LYS A 174 -6.56 -10.17 -21.53
C LYS A 174 -5.93 -10.70 -20.25
N SER A 175 -6.50 -11.73 -19.64
CA SER A 175 -5.91 -12.41 -18.48
C SER A 175 -4.51 -12.93 -18.80
N THR A 176 -4.34 -13.65 -19.92
CA THR A 176 -3.06 -14.16 -20.41
C THR A 176 -2.02 -13.05 -20.58
N LEU A 177 -2.42 -11.91 -21.16
CA LEU A 177 -1.52 -10.76 -21.32
C LEU A 177 -1.06 -10.21 -19.96
N ALA A 178 -1.98 -10.06 -19.02
CA ALA A 178 -1.68 -9.49 -17.70
C ALA A 178 -0.78 -10.42 -16.86
N PHE A 179 -1.04 -11.74 -16.87
CA PHE A 179 -0.15 -12.71 -16.21
C PHE A 179 1.23 -12.77 -16.86
N SER A 180 1.31 -12.67 -18.18
CA SER A 180 2.58 -12.65 -18.91
C SER A 180 3.42 -11.41 -18.50
N GLN A 181 2.80 -10.25 -18.31
CA GLN A 181 3.51 -9.07 -17.76
C GLN A 181 3.96 -9.32 -16.34
N THR A 182 3.15 -9.96 -15.50
CA THR A 182 3.54 -10.34 -14.13
C THR A 182 4.80 -11.20 -14.15
N ILE A 183 4.85 -12.24 -15.02
CA ILE A 183 5.97 -13.16 -15.16
C ILE A 183 7.21 -12.46 -15.71
N LYS A 184 7.03 -11.52 -16.63
CA LYS A 184 8.13 -10.70 -17.15
C LYS A 184 8.80 -9.87 -16.04
N LEU A 185 8.01 -9.38 -15.08
CA LEU A 185 8.53 -8.63 -13.94
C LEU A 185 9.12 -9.53 -12.85
N ASP A 186 8.60 -10.76 -12.73
CA ASP A 186 9.09 -11.75 -11.75
C ASP A 186 8.92 -13.17 -12.31
N SER A 187 9.99 -13.70 -12.86
CA SER A 187 10.03 -15.04 -13.47
C SER A 187 9.92 -16.20 -12.47
N GLN A 188 9.95 -15.90 -11.16
CA GLN A 188 9.78 -16.91 -10.09
C GLN A 188 8.39 -16.88 -9.47
N TYR A 189 7.47 -16.08 -10.02
CA TYR A 189 6.14 -15.93 -9.44
C TYR A 189 5.21 -17.09 -9.86
N GLY A 190 5.29 -18.22 -9.17
CA GLY A 190 4.54 -19.46 -9.48
C GLY A 190 3.03 -19.26 -9.59
N LYS A 191 2.43 -18.36 -8.76
CA LYS A 191 1.00 -18.03 -8.86
C LYS A 191 0.61 -17.43 -10.21
N ALA A 192 1.49 -16.64 -10.82
CA ALA A 192 1.20 -16.05 -12.13
C ALA A 192 1.28 -17.10 -13.26
N PHE A 193 2.23 -18.03 -13.17
CA PHE A 193 2.27 -19.17 -14.10
C PHE A 193 1.04 -20.06 -13.99
N TYR A 194 0.54 -20.28 -12.79
CA TYR A 194 -0.70 -21.01 -12.57
C TYR A 194 -1.89 -20.29 -13.21
N GLY A 195 -2.05 -18.99 -12.93
CA GLY A 195 -3.11 -18.18 -13.54
C GLY A 195 -3.00 -18.11 -15.06
N LEU A 196 -1.78 -17.95 -15.60
CA LEU A 196 -1.51 -17.98 -17.03
C LEU A 196 -1.93 -19.31 -17.63
N GLY A 197 -1.55 -20.43 -17.01
CA GLY A 197 -1.87 -21.76 -17.50
C GLY A 197 -3.37 -22.03 -17.57
N LEU A 198 -4.12 -21.61 -16.55
CA LEU A 198 -5.58 -21.72 -16.57
C LEU A 198 -6.20 -20.82 -17.63
N ALA A 199 -5.75 -19.56 -17.75
CA ALA A 199 -6.26 -18.62 -18.75
C ALA A 199 -6.02 -19.15 -20.19
N GLN A 200 -4.82 -19.63 -20.50
CA GLN A 200 -4.49 -20.23 -21.78
C GLN A 200 -5.34 -21.47 -22.07
N TRP A 201 -5.52 -22.34 -21.09
CA TRP A 201 -6.32 -23.56 -21.26
C TRP A 201 -7.79 -23.22 -21.59
N TYR A 202 -8.39 -22.24 -20.90
CA TYR A 202 -9.76 -21.80 -21.16
C TYR A 202 -9.91 -20.95 -22.44
N ASP A 203 -8.85 -20.30 -22.92
CA ASP A 203 -8.82 -19.61 -24.23
C ASP A 203 -8.65 -20.63 -25.42
N GLY A 204 -8.49 -21.93 -25.12
CA GLY A 204 -8.34 -22.99 -26.12
C GLY A 204 -6.89 -23.37 -26.42
N GLU A 205 -5.92 -22.64 -25.88
CA GLU A 205 -4.48 -22.89 -26.04
C GLU A 205 -3.97 -23.97 -25.05
N LYS A 206 -4.57 -25.17 -25.11
CA LYS A 206 -4.42 -26.19 -24.07
C LYS A 206 -2.97 -26.62 -23.83
N ASP A 207 -2.17 -26.78 -24.89
CA ASP A 207 -0.77 -27.23 -24.77
C ASP A 207 0.10 -26.18 -24.08
N LEU A 208 -0.13 -24.89 -24.40
CA LEU A 208 0.53 -23.76 -23.72
C LEU A 208 0.07 -23.67 -22.25
N GLY A 209 -1.23 -23.87 -22.01
CA GLY A 209 -1.78 -23.91 -20.66
C GLY A 209 -1.11 -24.98 -19.79
N CYS A 210 -0.96 -26.21 -20.33
CA CYS A 210 -0.27 -27.28 -19.62
C CYS A 210 1.21 -27.00 -19.40
N THR A 211 1.87 -26.34 -20.35
CA THR A 211 3.27 -25.93 -20.20
C THR A 211 3.41 -24.90 -19.06
N SER A 212 2.53 -23.91 -19.01
CA SER A 212 2.52 -22.89 -17.95
C SER A 212 2.20 -23.49 -16.57
N LEU A 213 1.23 -24.44 -16.48
CA LEU A 213 0.93 -25.17 -15.26
C LEU A 213 2.12 -26.00 -14.78
N LYS A 214 2.86 -26.64 -15.71
CA LYS A 214 4.09 -27.37 -15.37
C LYS A 214 5.16 -26.46 -14.79
N GLN A 215 5.30 -25.26 -15.35
CA GLN A 215 6.23 -24.28 -14.82
C GLN A 215 5.81 -23.80 -13.41
N ALA A 216 4.51 -23.58 -13.17
CA ALA A 216 4.01 -23.27 -11.83
C ALA A 216 4.35 -24.38 -10.81
N GLN A 217 4.19 -25.65 -11.20
CA GLN A 217 4.56 -26.81 -10.39
C GLN A 217 6.07 -26.82 -10.08
N ASN A 218 6.91 -26.58 -11.09
CA ASN A 218 8.36 -26.53 -10.94
C ASN A 218 8.80 -25.41 -9.96
N LEU A 219 8.03 -24.34 -9.89
CA LEU A 219 8.23 -23.23 -8.96
C LEU A 219 7.59 -23.49 -7.57
N GLY A 220 7.10 -24.71 -7.32
CA GLY A 220 6.57 -25.12 -6.02
C GLY A 220 5.15 -24.62 -5.72
N TYR A 221 4.38 -24.20 -6.74
CA TYR A 221 3.00 -23.82 -6.51
C TYR A 221 2.10 -25.06 -6.41
N GLU A 222 1.62 -25.35 -5.23
CA GLU A 222 0.97 -26.63 -4.88
C GLU A 222 -0.28 -26.93 -5.73
N ASP A 223 -1.15 -25.93 -5.98
CA ASP A 223 -2.38 -26.10 -6.73
C ASP A 223 -2.13 -26.52 -8.20
N ALA A 224 -0.93 -26.29 -8.73
CA ALA A 224 -0.57 -26.64 -10.11
C ALA A 224 -0.57 -28.16 -10.33
N THR A 225 -0.25 -28.95 -9.31
CA THR A 225 -0.26 -30.42 -9.41
C THR A 225 -1.67 -30.97 -9.64
N ALA A 226 -2.65 -30.44 -8.91
CA ALA A 226 -4.04 -30.81 -9.09
C ALA A 226 -4.57 -30.38 -10.47
N ALA A 227 -4.25 -29.15 -10.89
CA ALA A 227 -4.64 -28.64 -12.20
C ALA A 227 -4.05 -29.48 -13.36
N LEU A 228 -2.77 -29.82 -13.27
CA LEU A 228 -2.12 -30.70 -14.28
C LEU A 228 -2.82 -32.06 -14.40
N SER A 229 -3.16 -32.68 -13.29
CA SER A 229 -3.87 -33.95 -13.29
C SER A 229 -5.29 -33.86 -13.88
N GLN A 230 -5.93 -32.71 -13.73
CA GLN A 230 -7.28 -32.48 -14.25
C GLN A 230 -7.30 -32.10 -15.73
N PHE A 231 -6.41 -31.22 -16.16
CA PHE A 231 -6.47 -30.55 -17.46
C PHE A 231 -5.47 -31.12 -18.48
N CYS A 232 -4.36 -31.75 -18.06
CA CYS A 232 -3.22 -32.07 -18.90
C CYS A 232 -2.98 -33.58 -18.95
N LYS A 233 -3.95 -34.31 -19.50
CA LYS A 233 -3.87 -35.78 -19.70
C LYS A 233 -3.35 -36.11 -21.09
#